data_44ad13d34a042687094393f755b985d0
#
_entry.id   44ad13d34a042687094393f755b985d0
#
_cell.length_a   1.000
_cell.length_b   1.000
_cell.length_c   1.000
_cell.angle_alpha   90.00
_cell.angle_beta   90.00
_cell.angle_gamma   90.00
#
_symmetry.space_group_name_H-M   'P 1'
#
loop_
_entity.id
_entity.type
_entity.pdbx_description
1 polymer ?
#
loop_
_entity_poly.entity_id
_entity_poly.type
_entity_poly.pdbx_seq_one_letter_code
_entity_poly.pdbx_strand_id
1 'polypeptide(L)'
;PGGSDSHDMGEASNQGTLFEDAKDYAGKVGTRIAPAPINLAYTFNKELAYENGEILLGESTLLYNLPIMIGPGMNIHRTPYNGRNVEYYSEDPILSGFTGSAVVQGAQSKGCLVNIKHVGFNSQEANRSGVNEFLNEQAARELELRNLQQAFTAKGRSSKSEAEGTTFRYAAEGARGTMTAYNRIGATASSANYGVQYAILREEWGFKGYSVTDFTGLNPIAAPKESIFAGT
;
A
#
# COMPACT_ATOMS: atom_id res chain seq x y z
N PRO A 1 -15.82 7.10 4.97
CA PRO A 1 -15.86 6.04 4.03
C PRO A 1 -14.49 5.94 3.45
N GLY A 2 -13.85 4.83 3.71
CA GLY A 2 -12.44 4.65 3.55
C GLY A 2 -11.97 4.76 2.11
N GLY A 3 -10.81 5.37 1.93
CA GLY A 3 -10.13 5.36 0.66
C GLY A 3 -9.78 3.93 0.26
N SER A 4 -10.43 3.43 -0.74
CA SER A 4 -9.87 2.37 -1.55
C SER A 4 -8.76 2.98 -2.40
N ASP A 5 -7.88 2.19 -2.96
CA ASP A 5 -6.86 2.72 -3.86
C ASP A 5 -7.49 3.44 -5.05
N SER A 6 -8.65 2.96 -5.49
CA SER A 6 -9.48 3.67 -6.47
C SER A 6 -10.10 4.95 -5.92
N HIS A 7 -10.37 4.99 -4.61
CA HIS A 7 -10.87 6.16 -3.93
C HIS A 7 -9.74 7.17 -3.68
N ASP A 8 -8.56 6.71 -3.30
CA ASP A 8 -7.39 7.58 -3.16
C ASP A 8 -7.04 8.25 -4.49
N MET A 9 -7.20 7.56 -5.61
CA MET A 9 -7.12 8.14 -6.95
C MET A 9 -8.23 9.19 -7.17
N GLY A 10 -9.44 8.91 -6.72
CA GLY A 10 -10.57 9.82 -6.75
C GLY A 10 -10.42 11.01 -5.79
N GLU A 11 -9.91 10.77 -4.58
CA GLU A 11 -9.65 11.83 -3.60
C GLU A 11 -8.46 12.69 -4.00
N ALA A 12 -7.40 12.11 -4.55
CA ALA A 12 -6.34 12.87 -5.17
C ALA A 12 -6.90 13.80 -6.24
N SER A 13 -7.89 13.37 -7.00
CA SER A 13 -8.59 14.20 -7.99
C SER A 13 -9.50 15.26 -7.38
N ASN A 14 -9.77 15.23 -6.07
CA ASN A 14 -10.67 16.18 -5.38
C ASN A 14 -9.93 17.17 -4.46
N GLN A 15 -8.63 17.03 -4.27
CA GLN A 15 -7.86 17.87 -3.34
C GLN A 15 -7.18 19.08 -4.02
N GLY A 16 -7.96 19.98 -4.57
CA GLY A 16 -7.46 21.27 -4.99
C GLY A 16 -7.22 21.43 -6.49
N THR A 17 -6.85 22.63 -6.88
CA THR A 17 -6.82 23.12 -8.27
C THR A 17 -5.90 22.35 -9.23
N LEU A 18 -4.88 21.66 -8.73
CA LEU A 18 -4.05 20.77 -9.54
C LEU A 18 -4.83 19.57 -10.10
N PHE A 19 -6.01 19.26 -9.55
CA PHE A 19 -6.80 18.10 -9.89
C PHE A 19 -8.06 18.39 -10.72
N GLU A 20 -8.48 19.64 -10.83
CA GLU A 20 -9.52 20.02 -11.81
C GLU A 20 -9.01 19.81 -13.24
N ASP A 21 -7.78 20.21 -13.49
CA ASP A 21 -7.10 19.95 -14.76
C ASP A 21 -6.90 18.43 -15.00
N ALA A 22 -6.68 17.65 -13.93
CA ALA A 22 -6.53 16.20 -14.01
C ALA A 22 -7.84 15.48 -14.37
N LYS A 23 -9.00 15.95 -13.90
CA LYS A 23 -10.30 15.39 -14.32
C LYS A 23 -10.55 15.60 -15.80
N ASP A 24 -10.25 16.78 -16.30
CA ASP A 24 -10.34 17.11 -17.72
C ASP A 24 -9.36 16.27 -18.54
N TYR A 25 -8.17 16.05 -18.01
CA TYR A 25 -7.13 15.25 -18.63
C TYR A 25 -7.49 13.76 -18.65
N ALA A 26 -7.98 13.22 -17.54
CA ALA A 26 -8.43 11.84 -17.42
C ALA A 26 -9.56 11.52 -18.42
N GLY A 27 -10.53 12.43 -18.57
CA GLY A 27 -11.58 12.29 -19.58
C GLY A 27 -11.04 12.22 -21.00
N LYS A 28 -9.98 12.96 -21.29
CA LYS A 28 -9.35 13.00 -22.63
C LYS A 28 -8.47 11.78 -22.92
N VAL A 29 -7.81 11.22 -21.92
CA VAL A 29 -6.91 10.05 -22.08
C VAL A 29 -7.58 8.72 -21.77
N GLY A 30 -8.86 8.71 -21.41
CA GLY A 30 -9.64 7.49 -21.21
C GLY A 30 -9.28 6.70 -19.96
N THR A 31 -8.74 7.35 -18.93
CA THR A 31 -8.46 6.67 -17.64
C THR A 31 -9.76 6.17 -17.01
N ARG A 32 -9.69 5.06 -16.34
CA ARG A 32 -10.82 4.40 -15.67
C ARG A 32 -10.56 4.25 -14.18
N ILE A 33 -11.64 4.16 -13.41
CA ILE A 33 -11.56 3.84 -11.99
C ILE A 33 -11.16 2.39 -11.84
N ALA A 34 -10.14 2.13 -11.02
CA ALA A 34 -9.74 0.77 -10.66
C ALA A 34 -10.81 0.10 -9.78
N PRO A 35 -10.98 -1.24 -9.87
CA PRO A 35 -11.86 -1.95 -8.98
C PRO A 35 -11.35 -1.87 -7.54
N ALA A 36 -12.26 -1.95 -6.57
CA ALA A 36 -11.87 -2.06 -5.17
C ALA A 36 -10.97 -3.31 -4.96
N PRO A 37 -9.96 -3.23 -4.09
CA PRO A 37 -9.04 -4.34 -3.84
C PRO A 37 -9.71 -5.66 -3.52
N ILE A 38 -10.78 -5.65 -2.73
CA ILE A 38 -11.57 -6.85 -2.41
C ILE A 38 -12.14 -7.52 -3.67
N ASN A 39 -12.62 -6.74 -4.64
CA ASN A 39 -13.18 -7.28 -5.89
C ASN A 39 -12.08 -7.94 -6.73
N LEU A 40 -10.89 -7.35 -6.73
CA LEU A 40 -9.75 -7.90 -7.43
C LEU A 40 -9.29 -9.23 -6.80
N ALA A 41 -9.26 -9.30 -5.47
CA ALA A 41 -8.92 -10.53 -4.76
C ALA A 41 -9.91 -11.68 -5.05
N TYR A 42 -11.19 -11.39 -5.19
CA TYR A 42 -12.22 -12.39 -5.55
C TYR A 42 -12.00 -13.05 -6.91
N THR A 43 -11.18 -12.47 -7.76
CA THR A 43 -10.84 -13.11 -9.04
C THR A 43 -9.86 -14.26 -8.89
N PHE A 44 -9.09 -14.33 -7.81
CA PHE A 44 -7.98 -15.27 -7.61
C PHE A 44 -6.97 -15.27 -8.77
N ASN A 45 -6.89 -14.18 -9.52
CA ASN A 45 -6.13 -14.07 -10.75
C ASN A 45 -4.98 -13.08 -10.59
N LYS A 46 -3.75 -13.62 -10.50
CA LYS A 46 -2.53 -12.83 -10.32
C LYS A 46 -2.17 -11.98 -11.52
N GLU A 47 -2.39 -12.50 -12.70
CA GLU A 47 -2.13 -11.81 -13.96
C GLU A 47 -3.04 -10.59 -14.08
N LEU A 48 -4.32 -10.74 -13.77
CA LEU A 48 -5.27 -9.62 -13.75
C LEU A 48 -4.89 -8.59 -12.67
N ALA A 49 -4.42 -9.05 -11.51
CA ALA A 49 -3.94 -8.15 -10.46
C ALA A 49 -2.70 -7.35 -10.91
N TYR A 50 -1.78 -7.99 -11.63
CA TYR A 50 -0.61 -7.31 -12.21
C TYR A 50 -1.05 -6.27 -13.26
N GLU A 51 -1.92 -6.64 -14.19
CA GLU A 51 -2.45 -5.74 -15.23
C GLU A 51 -3.21 -4.56 -14.61
N ASN A 52 -3.97 -4.80 -13.55
CA ASN A 52 -4.63 -3.73 -12.80
C ASN A 52 -3.60 -2.74 -12.24
N GLY A 53 -2.53 -3.23 -11.63
CA GLY A 53 -1.44 -2.39 -11.15
C GLY A 53 -0.72 -1.66 -12.28
N GLU A 54 -0.45 -2.33 -13.38
CA GLU A 54 0.27 -1.77 -14.52
C GLU A 54 -0.52 -0.65 -15.20
N ILE A 55 -1.77 -0.94 -15.60
CA ILE A 55 -2.57 -0.08 -16.46
C ILE A 55 -3.39 0.92 -15.63
N LEU A 56 -4.20 0.42 -14.69
CA LEU A 56 -5.15 1.28 -14.01
C LEU A 56 -4.53 2.12 -12.89
N LEU A 57 -3.48 1.63 -12.24
CA LEU A 57 -2.84 2.35 -11.14
C LEU A 57 -1.54 3.02 -11.60
N GLY A 58 -0.62 2.27 -12.21
CA GLY A 58 0.69 2.79 -12.61
C GLY A 58 0.58 3.86 -13.70
N GLU A 59 -0.05 3.54 -14.82
CA GLU A 59 -0.19 4.49 -15.94
C GLU A 59 -1.06 5.68 -15.56
N SER A 60 -2.21 5.45 -14.92
CA SER A 60 -3.09 6.54 -14.50
C SER A 60 -2.39 7.49 -13.53
N THR A 61 -1.65 6.97 -12.55
CA THR A 61 -0.91 7.80 -11.59
C THR A 61 0.12 8.68 -12.29
N LEU A 62 0.84 8.12 -13.27
CA LEU A 62 1.81 8.88 -14.05
C LEU A 62 1.14 9.92 -14.97
N LEU A 63 -0.02 9.60 -15.55
CA LEU A 63 -0.79 10.55 -16.36
C LEU A 63 -1.26 11.76 -15.55
N TYR A 64 -1.51 11.60 -14.26
CA TYR A 64 -1.78 12.71 -13.35
C TYR A 64 -0.52 13.44 -12.87
N ASN A 65 0.65 13.07 -13.38
CA ASN A 65 1.94 13.59 -12.94
C ASN A 65 2.21 13.36 -11.45
N LEU A 66 1.72 12.25 -10.93
CA LEU A 66 1.91 11.82 -9.55
C LEU A 66 2.88 10.62 -9.55
N PRO A 67 4.15 10.81 -9.18
CA PRO A 67 5.12 9.71 -9.22
C PRO A 67 4.94 8.71 -8.09
N ILE A 68 4.09 9.02 -7.11
CA ILE A 68 3.87 8.22 -5.91
C ILE A 68 2.39 7.83 -5.81
N MET A 69 2.12 6.54 -5.74
CA MET A 69 0.81 5.99 -5.45
C MET A 69 0.71 5.67 -3.95
N ILE A 70 -0.27 6.24 -3.26
CA ILE A 70 -0.55 5.94 -1.85
C ILE A 70 -1.52 4.77 -1.78
N GLY A 71 -0.97 3.58 -1.79
CA GLY A 71 -1.68 2.30 -1.82
C GLY A 71 -0.77 1.21 -2.41
N PRO A 72 -1.26 -0.01 -2.52
CA PRO A 72 -2.54 -0.52 -2.04
C PRO A 72 -2.63 -0.63 -0.52
N GLY A 73 -3.87 -0.60 0.00
CA GLY A 73 -4.17 -1.01 1.36
C GLY A 73 -4.00 -2.53 1.49
N MET A 74 -3.14 -2.98 2.41
CA MET A 74 -2.79 -4.39 2.50
C MET A 74 -3.11 -5.04 3.84
N ASN A 75 -3.79 -4.34 4.76
CA ASN A 75 -4.21 -4.96 6.00
C ASN A 75 -5.25 -6.07 5.72
N ILE A 76 -5.37 -7.01 6.64
CA ILE A 76 -6.31 -8.13 6.47
C ILE A 76 -7.67 -7.82 7.10
N HIS A 77 -8.71 -8.53 6.66
CA HIS A 77 -10.06 -8.41 7.22
C HIS A 77 -10.16 -9.21 8.53
N ARG A 78 -9.64 -8.67 9.63
CA ARG A 78 -9.68 -9.31 10.96
C ARG A 78 -11.09 -9.42 11.51
N THR A 79 -11.94 -8.49 11.14
CA THR A 79 -13.35 -8.45 11.55
C THR A 79 -14.20 -7.90 10.41
N PRO A 80 -15.43 -8.39 10.23
CA PRO A 80 -16.34 -7.83 9.22
C PRO A 80 -16.78 -6.40 9.55
N TYR A 81 -16.55 -5.94 10.77
CA TYR A 81 -16.98 -4.61 11.24
C TYR A 81 -15.93 -3.51 10.99
N ASN A 82 -14.76 -3.83 10.43
CA ASN A 82 -13.81 -2.80 10.05
C ASN A 82 -14.34 -2.01 8.86
N GLY A 83 -14.51 -0.70 9.03
CA GLY A 83 -15.04 0.20 8.00
C GLY A 83 -14.19 0.32 6.73
N ARG A 84 -12.96 -0.21 6.75
CA ARG A 84 -12.01 -0.17 5.62
C ARG A 84 -11.82 -1.51 4.91
N ASN A 85 -12.64 -2.52 5.19
CA ASN A 85 -12.50 -3.82 4.53
C ASN A 85 -12.61 -3.74 3.00
N VAL A 86 -13.35 -2.77 2.46
CA VAL A 86 -13.44 -2.55 1.00
C VAL A 86 -12.10 -2.15 0.38
N GLU A 87 -11.22 -1.52 1.16
CA GLU A 87 -9.89 -1.06 0.76
C GLU A 87 -8.83 -2.17 0.79
N TYR A 88 -9.13 -3.27 1.48
CA TYR A 88 -8.23 -4.39 1.69
C TYR A 88 -8.62 -5.60 0.84
N TYR A 89 -7.69 -6.49 0.58
CA TYR A 89 -7.91 -7.60 -0.36
C TYR A 89 -8.71 -8.75 0.23
N SER A 90 -8.35 -9.25 1.42
CA SER A 90 -8.92 -10.48 1.98
C SER A 90 -8.68 -10.61 3.49
N GLU A 91 -9.40 -11.54 4.12
CA GLU A 91 -9.08 -12.04 5.46
C GLU A 91 -7.89 -13.02 5.45
N ASP A 92 -7.63 -13.66 4.29
CA ASP A 92 -6.50 -14.55 4.10
C ASP A 92 -5.23 -13.75 3.76
N PRO A 93 -4.20 -13.80 4.62
CA PRO A 93 -2.96 -13.07 4.39
C PRO A 93 -2.19 -13.57 3.15
N ILE A 94 -2.37 -14.82 2.74
CA ILE A 94 -1.73 -15.36 1.54
C ILE A 94 -2.38 -14.79 0.29
N LEU A 95 -3.71 -14.81 0.21
CA LEU A 95 -4.44 -14.22 -0.91
C LEU A 95 -4.21 -12.71 -0.99
N SER A 96 -4.23 -12.00 0.15
CA SER A 96 -3.93 -10.58 0.23
C SER A 96 -2.52 -10.28 -0.30
N GLY A 97 -1.53 -11.01 0.17
CA GLY A 97 -0.13 -10.83 -0.24
C GLY A 97 0.08 -11.19 -1.71
N PHE A 98 -0.54 -12.27 -2.18
CA PHE A 98 -0.48 -12.73 -3.56
C PHE A 98 -1.06 -11.68 -4.54
N THR A 99 -2.24 -11.16 -4.23
CA THR A 99 -2.92 -10.16 -5.07
C THR A 99 -2.22 -8.81 -4.96
N GLY A 100 -2.00 -8.31 -3.74
CA GLY A 100 -1.41 -7.00 -3.52
C GLY A 100 0.03 -6.88 -4.04
N SER A 101 0.85 -7.92 -3.90
CA SER A 101 2.22 -7.91 -4.46
C SER A 101 2.21 -7.85 -5.99
N ALA A 102 1.25 -8.48 -6.65
CA ALA A 102 1.11 -8.40 -8.11
C ALA A 102 0.74 -6.99 -8.56
N VAL A 103 -0.20 -6.34 -7.86
CA VAL A 103 -0.57 -4.93 -8.10
C VAL A 103 0.64 -4.01 -7.92
N VAL A 104 1.38 -4.17 -6.81
CA VAL A 104 2.61 -3.39 -6.55
C VAL A 104 3.61 -3.54 -7.70
N GLN A 105 3.86 -4.77 -8.13
CA GLN A 105 4.79 -5.04 -9.23
C GLN A 105 4.32 -4.42 -10.55
N GLY A 106 3.04 -4.52 -10.85
CA GLY A 106 2.45 -3.91 -12.05
C GLY A 106 2.63 -2.39 -12.04
N ALA A 107 2.24 -1.71 -10.97
CA ALA A 107 2.38 -0.26 -10.85
C ALA A 107 3.84 0.21 -10.92
N GLN A 108 4.73 -0.48 -10.22
CA GLN A 108 6.16 -0.15 -10.24
C GLN A 108 6.83 -0.44 -11.58
N SER A 109 6.30 -1.34 -12.41
CA SER A 109 6.81 -1.60 -13.75
C SER A 109 6.71 -0.38 -14.67
N LYS A 110 5.80 0.54 -14.37
CA LYS A 110 5.63 1.82 -15.09
C LYS A 110 6.46 2.96 -14.49
N GLY A 111 7.24 2.71 -13.44
CA GLY A 111 8.03 3.73 -12.76
C GLY A 111 7.29 4.47 -11.65
N CYS A 112 6.04 4.12 -11.37
CA CYS A 112 5.31 4.62 -10.23
C CYS A 112 5.93 4.10 -8.93
N LEU A 113 6.13 4.98 -7.96
CA LEU A 113 6.60 4.59 -6.64
C LEU A 113 5.39 4.21 -5.78
N VAL A 114 5.33 2.95 -5.39
CA VAL A 114 4.18 2.41 -4.65
C VAL A 114 4.45 2.48 -3.15
N ASN A 115 3.53 3.11 -2.43
CA ASN A 115 3.55 3.31 -0.99
C ASN A 115 2.46 2.45 -0.34
N ILE A 116 2.77 1.20 -0.02
CA ILE A 116 1.80 0.28 0.58
C ILE A 116 1.44 0.70 2.00
N LYS A 117 0.21 0.40 2.41
CA LYS A 117 -0.34 0.80 3.69
C LYS A 117 -1.29 -0.28 4.26
N HIS A 118 -1.48 -0.31 5.56
CA HIS A 118 -0.80 0.47 6.59
C HIS A 118 0.16 -0.46 7.33
N VAL A 119 1.44 -0.14 7.35
CA VAL A 119 2.42 -1.00 8.01
C VAL A 119 2.33 -0.86 9.52
N GLY A 120 2.25 -1.99 10.15
CA GLY A 120 1.76 -2.26 11.46
C GLY A 120 0.39 -2.91 11.36
N PHE A 121 -0.44 -2.72 12.36
CA PHE A 121 -1.77 -3.30 12.40
C PHE A 121 -2.82 -2.21 12.19
N ASN A 122 -3.88 -2.51 11.47
CA ASN A 122 -4.99 -1.58 11.26
C ASN A 122 -6.32 -2.33 11.20
N SER A 123 -6.58 -3.12 12.22
CA SER A 123 -7.73 -4.02 12.26
C SER A 123 -9.03 -3.32 12.70
N GLN A 124 -8.95 -2.08 13.17
CA GLN A 124 -10.11 -1.32 13.65
C GLN A 124 -10.01 0.16 13.29
N GLU A 125 -11.10 0.69 12.73
CA GLU A 125 -11.24 2.12 12.41
C GLU A 125 -11.95 2.92 13.51
N ALA A 126 -12.87 2.31 14.25
CA ALA A 126 -13.49 2.97 15.38
C ALA A 126 -12.42 3.31 16.44
N ASN A 127 -12.29 4.60 16.77
CA ASN A 127 -11.26 5.10 17.69
C ASN A 127 -9.82 4.71 17.28
N ARG A 128 -9.52 4.65 15.98
CA ARG A 128 -8.28 4.09 15.41
C ARG A 128 -6.98 4.66 16.01
N SER A 129 -7.01 5.91 16.45
CA SER A 129 -5.86 6.56 17.09
C SER A 129 -5.62 6.14 18.53
N GLY A 130 -6.65 5.58 19.19
CA GLY A 130 -6.58 5.09 20.56
C GLY A 130 -6.51 3.56 20.68
N VAL A 131 -6.67 2.86 19.54
CA VAL A 131 -6.67 1.39 19.55
C VAL A 131 -5.28 0.84 19.79
N ASN A 132 -5.20 -0.09 20.73
CA ASN A 132 -4.00 -0.89 20.97
C ASN A 132 -4.29 -2.33 20.55
N GLU A 133 -3.51 -2.85 19.63
CA GLU A 133 -3.63 -4.23 19.14
C GLU A 133 -2.56 -5.10 19.79
N PHE A 134 -3.01 -6.14 20.49
CA PHE A 134 -2.14 -7.08 21.18
C PHE A 134 -2.18 -8.44 20.49
N LEU A 135 -1.04 -8.86 19.98
CA LEU A 135 -0.85 -10.16 19.36
C LEU A 135 0.43 -10.80 19.90
N ASN A 136 0.47 -12.11 19.95
CA ASN A 136 1.75 -12.80 20.08
C ASN A 136 2.52 -12.73 18.75
N GLU A 137 3.81 -13.03 18.80
CA GLU A 137 4.68 -12.92 17.61
C GLU A 137 4.21 -13.83 16.47
N GLN A 138 3.75 -15.03 16.77
CA GLN A 138 3.26 -15.95 15.76
C GLN A 138 2.05 -15.36 15.00
N ALA A 139 1.04 -14.91 15.73
CA ALA A 139 -0.15 -14.30 15.12
C ALA A 139 0.20 -13.03 14.33
N ALA A 140 1.11 -12.21 14.85
CA ALA A 140 1.58 -11.03 14.14
C ALA A 140 2.25 -11.39 12.81
N ARG A 141 3.15 -12.36 12.80
CA ARG A 141 3.91 -12.76 11.61
C ARG A 141 3.08 -13.55 10.59
N GLU A 142 2.22 -14.44 11.05
CA GLU A 142 1.45 -15.32 10.18
C GLU A 142 0.19 -14.67 9.61
N LEU A 143 -0.38 -13.70 10.33
CA LEU A 143 -1.61 -13.02 9.93
C LEU A 143 -1.36 -11.58 9.46
N GLU A 144 -0.99 -10.67 10.38
CA GLU A 144 -0.96 -9.23 10.08
C GLU A 144 0.21 -8.79 9.18
N LEU A 145 1.34 -9.48 9.28
CA LEU A 145 2.57 -9.12 8.57
C LEU A 145 2.85 -9.99 7.35
N ARG A 146 2.16 -11.11 7.20
CA ARG A 146 2.45 -12.08 6.14
C ARG A 146 2.21 -11.55 4.73
N ASN A 147 1.12 -10.86 4.54
CA ASN A 147 0.76 -10.20 3.29
C ASN A 147 1.73 -9.05 2.95
N LEU A 148 2.09 -8.26 3.95
CA LEU A 148 3.09 -7.19 3.82
C LEU A 148 4.45 -7.77 3.45
N GLN A 149 4.88 -8.84 4.12
CA GLN A 149 6.12 -9.53 3.80
C GLN A 149 6.18 -9.91 2.32
N GLN A 150 5.11 -10.49 1.78
CA GLN A 150 5.05 -10.87 0.37
C GLN A 150 5.23 -9.65 -0.54
N ALA A 151 4.61 -8.52 -0.22
CA ALA A 151 4.72 -7.31 -1.03
C ALA A 151 6.10 -6.65 -0.95
N PHE A 152 6.76 -6.68 0.22
CA PHE A 152 8.11 -6.11 0.36
C PHE A 152 9.21 -7.01 -0.20
N THR A 153 9.04 -8.33 -0.15
CA THR A 153 10.05 -9.30 -0.59
C THR A 153 9.78 -9.87 -1.97
N ALA A 154 8.72 -9.44 -2.65
CA ALA A 154 8.38 -9.89 -3.98
C ALA A 154 9.55 -9.68 -4.95
N LYS A 155 9.88 -10.76 -5.69
CA LYS A 155 10.85 -10.68 -6.79
C LYS A 155 10.08 -10.74 -8.09
N GLY A 156 10.21 -9.70 -8.89
CA GLY A 156 9.42 -9.56 -10.08
C GLY A 156 9.86 -10.39 -11.26
N ARG A 157 8.92 -10.65 -12.17
CA ARG A 157 9.23 -10.94 -13.57
C ARG A 157 9.80 -9.65 -14.18
N SER A 158 10.97 -9.74 -14.81
CA SER A 158 11.42 -8.66 -15.70
C SER A 158 10.47 -8.63 -16.89
N SER A 159 9.62 -7.61 -17.01
CA SER A 159 8.96 -7.35 -18.28
C SER A 159 10.04 -6.85 -19.25
N LYS A 160 10.38 -7.66 -20.23
CA LYS A 160 11.15 -7.20 -21.37
C LYS A 160 10.20 -6.39 -22.24
N SER A 161 10.24 -5.08 -22.12
CA SER A 161 9.72 -4.22 -23.19
C SER A 161 10.80 -4.16 -24.28
N GLU A 162 10.60 -4.83 -25.37
CA GLU A 162 11.43 -4.76 -26.58
C GLU A 162 10.94 -3.64 -27.52
N ALA A 163 10.61 -2.50 -27.00
CA ALA A 163 10.35 -1.33 -27.80
C ALA A 163 11.65 -0.54 -27.99
N GLU A 164 12.22 -0.64 -29.19
CA GLU A 164 13.25 0.25 -29.74
C GLU A 164 14.52 0.46 -28.88
N GLY A 165 15.30 -0.60 -28.66
CA GLY A 165 16.72 -0.47 -28.29
C GLY A 165 17.03 0.08 -26.90
N THR A 166 16.04 0.43 -26.10
CA THR A 166 16.18 0.91 -24.71
C THR A 166 15.63 -0.12 -23.72
N THR A 167 16.51 -0.93 -23.20
CA THR A 167 16.15 -1.92 -22.17
C THR A 167 16.01 -1.21 -20.83
N PHE A 168 14.84 -0.67 -20.52
CA PHE A 168 14.50 -0.27 -19.16
C PHE A 168 14.22 -1.54 -18.34
N ARG A 169 15.23 -2.06 -17.67
CA ARG A 169 15.07 -3.09 -16.67
C ARG A 169 14.51 -2.45 -15.39
N TYR A 170 13.23 -2.28 -15.31
CA TYR A 170 12.59 -2.16 -14.01
C TYR A 170 12.51 -3.59 -13.45
N ALA A 171 13.50 -3.97 -12.67
CA ALA A 171 13.35 -5.13 -11.82
C ALA A 171 12.12 -4.85 -10.95
N ALA A 172 11.05 -5.61 -11.13
CA ALA A 172 9.88 -5.54 -10.28
C ALA A 172 10.30 -6.09 -8.90
N GLU A 173 10.92 -5.25 -8.12
CA GLU A 173 11.27 -5.47 -6.73
C GLU A 173 10.00 -5.27 -5.88
N GLY A 174 10.06 -5.67 -4.62
CA GLY A 174 9.03 -5.38 -3.64
C GLY A 174 8.74 -3.88 -3.51
N ALA A 175 7.70 -3.54 -2.78
CA ALA A 175 7.28 -2.16 -2.59
C ALA A 175 8.43 -1.25 -2.12
N ARG A 176 8.50 -0.04 -2.68
CA ARG A 176 9.57 0.93 -2.39
C ARG A 176 9.15 2.02 -1.42
N GLY A 177 7.90 2.05 -1.04
CA GLY A 177 7.36 2.97 -0.07
C GLY A 177 6.41 2.29 0.89
N THR A 178 6.22 2.88 2.07
CA THR A 178 5.26 2.41 3.04
C THR A 178 4.71 3.53 3.89
N MET A 179 3.47 3.37 4.35
CA MET A 179 2.81 4.23 5.32
C MET A 179 2.48 3.46 6.58
N THR A 180 2.79 4.03 7.74
CA THR A 180 2.51 3.40 9.04
C THR A 180 1.04 3.54 9.42
N ALA A 181 0.53 2.58 10.21
CA ALA A 181 -0.86 2.59 10.66
C ALA A 181 -1.10 3.57 11.81
N TYR A 182 -2.37 3.95 12.00
CA TYR A 182 -2.81 4.67 13.20
C TYR A 182 -2.92 3.77 14.43
N ASN A 183 -3.34 2.52 14.26
CA ASN A 183 -3.45 1.61 15.39
C ASN A 183 -2.08 1.38 16.01
N ARG A 184 -2.06 1.15 17.32
CA ARG A 184 -0.84 0.89 18.07
C ARG A 184 -0.53 -0.60 18.09
N ILE A 185 0.73 -0.93 18.10
CA ILE A 185 1.23 -2.29 18.30
C ILE A 185 1.53 -2.43 19.80
N GLY A 186 0.69 -3.14 20.52
CA GLY A 186 0.66 -3.05 21.97
C GLY A 186 0.43 -1.61 22.41
N ALA A 187 1.24 -1.09 23.29
CA ALA A 187 1.15 0.31 23.74
C ALA A 187 1.93 1.31 22.87
N THR A 188 2.66 0.84 21.86
CA THR A 188 3.56 1.67 21.06
C THR A 188 2.90 2.08 19.75
N ALA A 189 2.97 3.36 19.39
CA ALA A 189 2.51 3.83 18.11
C ALA A 189 3.20 3.05 16.96
N SER A 190 2.45 2.70 15.91
CA SER A 190 3.00 1.91 14.80
C SER A 190 4.23 2.58 14.19
N SER A 191 4.20 3.90 13.99
CA SER A 191 5.34 4.67 13.47
C SER A 191 6.58 4.65 14.37
N ALA A 192 6.42 4.46 15.67
CA ALA A 192 7.50 4.43 16.66
C ALA A 192 7.87 3.01 17.11
N ASN A 193 7.29 1.99 16.47
CA ASN A 193 7.58 0.60 16.82
C ASN A 193 8.84 0.11 16.10
N TYR A 194 9.99 0.17 16.77
CA TYR A 194 11.28 -0.28 16.26
C TYR A 194 11.25 -1.73 15.76
N GLY A 195 10.55 -2.61 16.48
CA GLY A 195 10.46 -4.03 16.12
C GLY A 195 9.86 -4.24 14.73
N VAL A 196 8.81 -3.50 14.38
CA VAL A 196 8.17 -3.62 13.06
C VAL A 196 8.89 -2.75 12.03
N GLN A 197 9.11 -1.45 12.32
CA GLN A 197 9.60 -0.50 11.32
C GLN A 197 11.07 -0.70 10.96
N TYR A 198 11.88 -1.20 11.89
CA TYR A 198 13.31 -1.40 11.64
C TYR A 198 13.67 -2.88 11.62
N ALA A 199 13.52 -3.60 12.73
CA ALA A 199 14.01 -4.97 12.82
C ALA A 199 13.36 -5.90 11.79
N ILE A 200 12.04 -5.88 11.66
CA ILE A 200 11.32 -6.72 10.69
C ILE A 200 11.44 -6.14 9.28
N LEU A 201 11.04 -4.90 9.09
CA LEU A 201 10.91 -4.33 7.76
C LEU A 201 12.28 -4.15 7.09
N ARG A 202 13.26 -3.55 7.78
CA ARG A 202 14.56 -3.22 7.18
C ARG A 202 15.59 -4.32 7.32
N GLU A 203 15.74 -4.93 8.50
CA GLU A 203 16.77 -5.96 8.70
C GLU A 203 16.34 -7.33 8.18
N GLU A 204 15.15 -7.82 8.56
CA GLU A 204 14.72 -9.15 8.13
C GLU A 204 14.26 -9.17 6.66
N TRP A 205 13.43 -8.20 6.23
CA TRP A 205 12.88 -8.18 4.87
C TRP A 205 13.73 -7.40 3.87
N GLY A 206 14.72 -6.66 4.34
CA GLY A 206 15.66 -5.92 3.49
C GLY A 206 15.07 -4.70 2.82
N PHE A 207 14.00 -4.10 3.37
CA PHE A 207 13.38 -2.91 2.83
C PHE A 207 14.33 -1.72 2.87
N LYS A 208 14.55 -1.08 1.72
CA LYS A 208 15.46 0.07 1.56
C LYS A 208 14.73 1.35 1.15
N GLY A 209 13.41 1.26 1.00
CA GLY A 209 12.60 2.38 0.57
C GLY A 209 12.32 3.41 1.68
N TYR A 210 11.47 4.36 1.36
CA TYR A 210 11.03 5.37 2.33
C TYR A 210 9.82 4.88 3.14
N SER A 211 9.72 5.39 4.35
CA SER A 211 8.56 5.19 5.22
C SER A 211 7.99 6.54 5.61
N VAL A 212 6.68 6.66 5.61
CA VAL A 212 5.97 7.85 6.09
C VAL A 212 4.95 7.46 7.15
N THR A 213 4.60 8.40 8.00
CA THR A 213 3.45 8.22 8.89
C THR A 213 2.16 8.44 8.13
N ASP A 214 1.06 7.84 8.59
CA ASP A 214 -0.26 8.31 8.21
C ASP A 214 -0.46 9.76 8.71
N PHE A 215 -1.49 10.46 8.27
CA PHE A 215 -1.69 11.88 8.55
C PHE A 215 -1.63 12.20 10.05
N THR A 216 -0.54 12.85 10.47
CA THR A 216 -0.30 13.20 11.88
C THR A 216 -1.06 14.44 12.32
N GLY A 217 -1.51 15.28 11.38
CA GLY A 217 -2.22 16.52 11.69
C GLY A 217 -3.55 16.34 12.41
N LEU A 218 -4.12 15.13 12.39
CA LEU A 218 -5.35 14.79 13.09
C LEU A 218 -5.09 14.02 14.41
N ASN A 219 -3.85 13.54 14.62
CA ASN A 219 -3.50 12.75 15.79
C ASN A 219 -1.98 12.79 16.05
N PRO A 220 -1.53 13.34 17.17
CA PRO A 220 -0.16 13.23 17.62
C PRO A 220 0.10 11.81 18.15
N ILE A 221 0.29 10.84 17.24
CA ILE A 221 0.36 9.41 17.59
C ILE A 221 1.73 9.02 18.11
N ALA A 222 2.77 9.67 17.63
CA ALA A 222 4.13 9.55 18.16
C ALA A 222 4.85 10.87 17.99
N ALA A 223 5.75 11.18 18.89
CA ALA A 223 6.67 12.28 18.69
C ALA A 223 7.57 11.97 17.48
N PRO A 224 7.88 12.95 16.63
CA PRO A 224 8.70 12.73 15.44
C PRO A 224 10.03 12.04 15.72
N LYS A 225 10.60 12.31 16.89
CA LYS A 225 11.87 11.72 17.33
C LYS A 225 11.79 10.20 17.44
N GLU A 226 10.75 9.67 18.09
CA GLU A 226 10.55 8.24 18.27
C GLU A 226 10.31 7.54 16.93
N SER A 227 9.58 8.18 16.02
CA SER A 227 9.35 7.66 14.67
C SER A 227 10.66 7.59 13.87
N ILE A 228 11.48 8.63 13.89
CA ILE A 228 12.79 8.63 13.22
C ILE A 228 13.70 7.54 13.79
N PHE A 229 13.77 7.36 15.11
CA PHE A 229 14.55 6.28 15.73
C PHE A 229 14.01 4.89 15.38
N ALA A 230 12.74 4.76 15.13
CA ALA A 230 12.14 3.50 14.68
C ALA A 230 12.32 3.24 13.16
N GLY A 231 12.89 4.17 12.42
CA GLY A 231 13.16 4.00 10.99
C GLY A 231 12.03 4.43 10.06
N THR A 232 11.08 5.21 10.59
CA THR A 232 9.98 5.82 9.81
C THR A 232 10.42 7.16 9.24
#